data_e0e2a263fd9b82e0840f715bfbab53b7
#
_entry.id   e0e2a263fd9b82e0840f715bfbab53b7
#
_cell.length_a   1.000
_cell.length_b   1.000
_cell.length_c   1.000
_cell.angle_alpha   90.00
_cell.angle_beta   90.00
_cell.angle_gamma   90.00
#
_symmetry.space_group_name_H-M   'P 1'
#
loop_
_entity.id
_entity.type
_entity.pdbx_description
1 polymer ?
#
loop_
_entity_poly.entity_id
_entity_poly.type
_entity_poly.pdbx_seq_one_letter_code
_entity_poly.pdbx_strand_id
1 'polypeptide(L)'
;MEVGVQLARRLLDEVLVPMKSVFVGKDEIIDLMGVCLIAGENLFLHGPPGTAKSALVQELGRRIQGRVFDYLLTRFTEPNEIFGPFDIRRLRDGELVTNTEGMLPEASFVFLDELLNANSAILNSLLGVLNERVFRRGRETRAVPALMVVGASNHLPEDDALGALFDRFLMRVRCDNVPREQMQDVLMAGWNFELGQIERTASLSTEDVLGAHRTISAVDLTDIRSTYVELVHRLRHAGLAVSDRRAVKLQRLMAASALLCGRLNANATDLWIVRYIWDTEEQQEILAEIVQDFVGKCSAVEQASVHPRSRGQDRPDPERLASDLARISARLETQAIRDADRSYLRDQVSLLANRCEWVEGEQQREFLQQQIAQVWQQIGQTDAGGHTP
;
A
#
# COMPACT_ATOMS: atom_id res chain seq x y z
N MET A 1 27.63 -1.83 -1.71
CA MET A 1 26.55 -2.80 -1.92
C MET A 1 25.98 -3.32 -0.60
N GLU A 2 26.80 -3.89 0.26
CA GLU A 2 26.38 -4.43 1.57
C GLU A 2 25.71 -3.38 2.47
N VAL A 3 26.22 -2.15 2.49
CA VAL A 3 25.64 -1.02 3.23
C VAL A 3 24.22 -0.71 2.80
N GLY A 4 23.92 -0.70 1.49
CA GLY A 4 22.57 -0.41 1.01
C GLY A 4 21.55 -1.51 1.35
N VAL A 5 21.97 -2.77 1.34
CA VAL A 5 21.14 -3.90 1.81
C VAL A 5 20.84 -3.76 3.31
N GLN A 6 21.85 -3.39 4.11
CA GLN A 6 21.66 -3.15 5.54
C GLN A 6 20.70 -1.97 5.79
N LEU A 7 20.80 -0.89 5.01
CA LEU A 7 19.89 0.25 5.11
C LEU A 7 18.44 -0.12 4.76
N ALA A 8 18.24 -0.93 3.72
CA ALA A 8 16.92 -1.43 3.37
C ALA A 8 16.32 -2.34 4.45
N ARG A 9 17.14 -3.19 5.08
CA ARG A 9 16.72 -3.99 6.24
C ARG A 9 16.37 -3.12 7.44
N ARG A 10 17.22 -2.13 7.76
CA ARG A 10 16.91 -1.18 8.83
C ARG A 10 15.59 -0.43 8.58
N LEU A 11 15.31 -0.05 7.33
CA LEU A 11 14.01 0.53 6.97
C LEU A 11 12.87 -0.43 7.29
N LEU A 12 12.99 -1.71 6.94
CA LEU A 12 11.99 -2.71 7.25
C LEU A 12 11.81 -2.88 8.77
N ASP A 13 12.89 -3.16 9.49
CA ASP A 13 12.84 -3.58 10.90
C ASP A 13 12.57 -2.40 11.85
N GLU A 14 13.16 -1.23 11.60
CA GLU A 14 13.12 -0.08 12.50
C GLU A 14 11.99 0.92 12.16
N VAL A 15 11.44 0.90 10.92
CA VAL A 15 10.40 1.83 10.47
C VAL A 15 9.11 1.12 10.12
N LEU A 16 9.13 0.21 9.11
CA LEU A 16 7.90 -0.37 8.57
C LEU A 16 7.23 -1.34 9.56
N VAL A 17 7.99 -2.24 10.20
CA VAL A 17 7.44 -3.18 11.17
C VAL A 17 6.82 -2.47 12.37
N PRO A 18 7.48 -1.48 13.01
CA PRO A 18 6.85 -0.69 14.07
C PRO A 18 5.62 0.10 13.61
N MET A 19 5.58 0.60 12.36
CA MET A 19 4.39 1.26 11.83
C MET A 19 3.18 0.31 11.74
N LYS A 20 3.38 -0.96 11.39
CA LYS A 20 2.30 -1.97 11.32
C LYS A 20 1.64 -2.22 12.67
N SER A 21 2.38 -2.13 13.77
CA SER A 21 1.81 -2.27 15.12
C SER A 21 0.96 -1.06 15.54
N VAL A 22 1.22 0.11 14.95
CA VAL A 22 0.48 1.35 15.22
C VAL A 22 -0.76 1.46 14.33
N PHE A 23 -0.61 1.16 13.04
CA PHE A 23 -1.67 1.29 12.05
C PHE A 23 -2.26 -0.08 11.70
N VAL A 24 -3.06 -0.61 12.61
CA VAL A 24 -3.71 -1.92 12.48
C VAL A 24 -4.51 -2.00 11.18
N GLY A 25 -4.32 -3.09 10.43
CA GLY A 25 -4.99 -3.35 9.16
C GLY A 25 -4.48 -2.51 7.98
N LYS A 26 -3.33 -1.82 8.14
CA LYS A 26 -2.69 -1.02 7.07
C LYS A 26 -1.35 -1.62 6.59
N ASP A 27 -1.08 -2.86 6.92
CA ASP A 27 0.17 -3.55 6.60
C ASP A 27 0.51 -3.49 5.11
N GLU A 28 -0.50 -3.65 4.25
CA GLU A 28 -0.34 -3.61 2.81
C GLU A 28 0.14 -2.25 2.31
N ILE A 29 -0.46 -1.18 2.81
CA ILE A 29 -0.08 0.18 2.46
C ILE A 29 1.35 0.46 2.94
N ILE A 30 1.68 0.05 4.17
CA ILE A 30 3.01 0.26 4.77
C ILE A 30 4.07 -0.49 3.97
N ASP A 31 3.82 -1.73 3.55
CA ASP A 31 4.73 -2.50 2.69
C ASP A 31 4.98 -1.79 1.36
N LEU A 32 3.91 -1.30 0.71
CA LEU A 32 4.02 -0.56 -0.55
C LEU A 32 4.71 0.79 -0.37
N MET A 33 4.50 1.49 0.76
CA MET A 33 5.25 2.70 1.10
C MET A 33 6.75 2.40 1.15
N GLY A 34 7.16 1.30 1.78
CA GLY A 34 8.56 0.86 1.83
C GLY A 34 9.14 0.59 0.45
N VAL A 35 8.42 -0.16 -0.39
CA VAL A 35 8.85 -0.46 -1.77
C VAL A 35 8.96 0.81 -2.60
N CYS A 36 7.92 1.68 -2.57
CA CYS A 36 7.91 2.95 -3.30
C CYS A 36 9.04 3.88 -2.85
N LEU A 37 9.31 3.94 -1.54
CA LEU A 37 10.34 4.78 -0.95
C LEU A 37 11.74 4.39 -1.45
N ILE A 38 12.08 3.09 -1.42
CA ILE A 38 13.34 2.60 -1.96
C ILE A 38 13.40 2.78 -3.48
N ALA A 39 12.31 2.48 -4.20
CA ALA A 39 12.25 2.66 -5.65
C ALA A 39 12.32 4.13 -6.10
N GLY A 40 12.01 5.10 -5.23
CA GLY A 40 11.84 6.51 -5.59
C GLY A 40 10.59 6.77 -6.43
N GLU A 41 9.57 5.91 -6.30
CA GLU A 41 8.30 6.01 -7.03
C GLU A 41 7.19 6.58 -6.15
N ASN A 42 6.12 7.05 -6.79
CA ASN A 42 4.98 7.64 -6.11
C ASN A 42 3.91 6.57 -5.79
N LEU A 43 3.16 6.81 -4.70
CA LEU A 43 2.08 5.93 -4.25
C LEU A 43 0.73 6.66 -4.26
N PHE A 44 -0.32 6.01 -4.73
CA PHE A 44 -1.68 6.53 -4.68
C PHE A 44 -2.54 5.71 -3.71
N LEU A 45 -3.24 6.40 -2.80
CA LEU A 45 -4.14 5.81 -1.82
C LEU A 45 -5.59 6.10 -2.24
N HIS A 46 -6.32 5.07 -2.63
CA HIS A 46 -7.74 5.18 -2.98
C HIS A 46 -8.61 4.72 -1.80
N GLY A 47 -9.52 5.55 -1.34
CA GLY A 47 -10.45 5.15 -0.28
C GLY A 47 -11.10 6.32 0.46
N PRO A 48 -12.08 6.03 1.33
CA PRO A 48 -12.88 7.02 2.01
C PRO A 48 -12.05 7.89 2.97
N PRO A 49 -12.53 9.08 3.34
CA PRO A 49 -11.89 9.91 4.36
C PRO A 49 -11.90 9.20 5.73
N GLY A 50 -10.99 9.60 6.62
CA GLY A 50 -10.91 9.06 7.98
C GLY A 50 -10.22 7.69 8.10
N THR A 51 -9.56 7.20 7.06
CA THR A 51 -8.85 5.91 7.04
C THR A 51 -7.36 6.01 7.37
N ALA A 52 -6.93 7.09 8.04
CA ALA A 52 -5.56 7.37 8.50
C ALA A 52 -4.51 7.60 7.39
N LYS A 53 -4.91 7.99 6.16
CA LYS A 53 -3.99 8.19 5.03
C LYS A 53 -2.88 9.21 5.34
N SER A 54 -3.21 10.41 5.82
CA SER A 54 -2.24 11.45 6.19
C SER A 54 -1.36 11.03 7.37
N ALA A 55 -1.95 10.39 8.38
CA ALA A 55 -1.22 9.93 9.56
C ALA A 55 -0.11 8.91 9.23
N LEU A 56 -0.36 8.03 8.25
CA LEU A 56 0.65 7.07 7.75
C LEU A 56 1.86 7.79 7.16
N VAL A 57 1.65 8.82 6.33
CA VAL A 57 2.75 9.57 5.69
C VAL A 57 3.49 10.43 6.71
N GLN A 58 2.76 11.06 7.63
CA GLN A 58 3.36 11.86 8.72
C GLN A 58 4.23 10.99 9.63
N GLU A 59 3.76 9.79 10.00
CA GLU A 59 4.52 8.87 10.84
C GLU A 59 5.76 8.35 10.13
N LEU A 60 5.67 7.98 8.84
CA LEU A 60 6.81 7.59 8.02
C LEU A 60 7.86 8.69 7.97
N GLY A 61 7.42 9.93 7.63
CA GLY A 61 8.32 11.08 7.54
C GLY A 61 9.04 11.37 8.86
N ARG A 62 8.33 11.23 9.98
CA ARG A 62 8.89 11.44 11.30
C ARG A 62 9.95 10.38 11.67
N ARG A 63 9.69 9.09 11.38
CA ARG A 63 10.64 8.00 11.64
C ARG A 63 11.90 8.09 10.79
N ILE A 64 11.83 8.77 9.64
CA ILE A 64 12.96 8.97 8.70
C ILE A 64 13.56 10.39 8.83
N GLN A 65 13.21 11.17 9.86
CA GLN A 65 13.66 12.56 10.04
C GLN A 65 13.47 13.44 8.79
N GLY A 66 12.42 13.17 8.03
CA GLY A 66 12.10 13.91 6.82
C GLY A 66 11.06 14.99 7.07
N ARG A 67 11.14 16.09 6.30
CA ARG A 67 10.11 17.12 6.30
C ARG A 67 8.90 16.61 5.53
N VAL A 68 7.72 16.69 6.14
CA VAL A 68 6.44 16.31 5.49
C VAL A 68 5.69 17.57 5.09
N PHE A 69 5.29 17.66 3.84
CA PHE A 69 4.30 18.60 3.36
C PHE A 69 2.98 17.86 3.17
N ASP A 70 1.95 18.31 3.88
CA ASP A 70 0.61 17.71 3.89
C ASP A 70 -0.41 18.79 3.48
N TYR A 71 -1.19 18.52 2.43
CA TYR A 71 -2.13 19.49 1.91
C TYR A 71 -3.39 18.86 1.32
N LEU A 72 -4.56 19.40 1.69
CA LEU A 72 -5.86 19.03 1.12
C LEU A 72 -6.16 19.87 -0.12
N LEU A 73 -6.16 19.25 -1.27
CA LEU A 73 -6.42 19.91 -2.54
C LEU A 73 -7.91 20.14 -2.77
N THR A 74 -8.21 21.30 -3.31
CA THR A 74 -9.55 21.70 -3.75
C THR A 74 -9.49 22.30 -5.15
N ARG A 75 -10.63 22.44 -5.83
CA ARG A 75 -10.69 23.13 -7.13
C ARG A 75 -10.31 24.61 -7.06
N PHE A 76 -10.26 25.20 -5.86
CA PHE A 76 -9.90 26.60 -5.61
C PHE A 76 -8.47 26.77 -5.12
N THR A 77 -7.74 25.68 -4.88
CA THR A 77 -6.35 25.72 -4.43
C THR A 77 -5.49 26.50 -5.43
N GLU A 78 -4.70 27.42 -4.93
CA GLU A 78 -3.77 28.22 -5.74
C GLU A 78 -2.34 27.65 -5.69
N PRO A 79 -1.53 27.81 -6.76
CA PRO A 79 -0.13 27.40 -6.76
C PRO A 79 0.71 28.00 -5.62
N ASN A 80 0.35 29.18 -5.13
CA ASN A 80 1.03 29.82 -4.00
C ASN A 80 0.91 29.05 -2.69
N GLU A 81 -0.19 28.32 -2.50
CA GLU A 81 -0.46 27.54 -1.30
C GLU A 81 0.36 26.25 -1.24
N ILE A 82 0.76 25.74 -2.40
CA ILE A 82 1.53 24.49 -2.53
C ILE A 82 3.03 24.79 -2.65
N PHE A 83 3.38 25.77 -3.51
CA PHE A 83 4.77 26.04 -3.89
C PHE A 83 5.37 27.24 -3.19
N GLY A 84 4.55 28.03 -2.52
CA GLY A 84 4.93 29.26 -1.82
C GLY A 84 4.63 30.54 -2.60
N PRO A 85 4.44 31.66 -1.90
CA PRO A 85 4.23 32.97 -2.50
C PRO A 85 5.51 33.56 -3.08
N PHE A 86 5.39 34.57 -3.94
CA PHE A 86 6.56 35.33 -4.35
C PHE A 86 7.13 36.17 -3.18
N ASP A 87 8.46 36.24 -3.09
CA ASP A 87 9.14 37.09 -2.12
C ASP A 87 8.98 38.54 -2.50
N ILE A 88 8.16 39.27 -1.73
CA ILE A 88 7.82 40.68 -1.99
C ILE A 88 9.08 41.60 -1.89
N ARG A 89 10.08 41.24 -1.05
CA ARG A 89 11.30 42.02 -0.90
C ARG A 89 12.15 41.94 -2.16
N ARG A 90 12.38 40.72 -2.66
CA ARG A 90 13.12 40.52 -3.91
C ARG A 90 12.39 41.02 -5.14
N LEU A 91 11.06 41.01 -5.13
CA LEU A 91 10.26 41.58 -6.21
C LEU A 91 10.46 43.10 -6.34
N ARG A 92 10.66 43.81 -5.22
CA ARG A 92 11.02 45.24 -5.24
C ARG A 92 12.38 45.52 -5.87
N ASP A 93 13.28 44.56 -5.78
CA ASP A 93 14.62 44.62 -6.39
C ASP A 93 14.61 44.11 -7.84
N GLY A 94 13.44 43.81 -8.39
CA GLY A 94 13.25 43.32 -9.77
C GLY A 94 13.49 41.79 -9.94
N GLU A 95 13.65 41.06 -8.86
CA GLU A 95 13.84 39.61 -8.88
C GLU A 95 12.53 38.88 -8.54
N LEU A 96 12.07 38.00 -9.45
CA LEU A 96 10.90 37.18 -9.23
C LEU A 96 11.36 35.84 -8.60
N VAL A 97 11.37 35.75 -7.28
CA VAL A 97 11.80 34.56 -6.51
C VAL A 97 10.64 34.05 -5.64
N THR A 98 10.47 32.75 -5.59
CA THR A 98 9.44 32.11 -4.75
C THR A 98 10.00 31.87 -3.35
N ASN A 99 9.25 32.22 -2.31
CA ASN A 99 9.54 31.81 -0.94
C ASN A 99 8.99 30.39 -0.73
N THR A 100 9.89 29.41 -0.67
CA THR A 100 9.55 27.98 -0.57
C THR A 100 9.65 27.44 0.85
N GLU A 101 9.93 28.28 1.85
CA GLU A 101 10.10 27.86 3.24
C GLU A 101 8.85 27.15 3.77
N GLY A 102 9.02 25.87 4.18
CA GLY A 102 7.93 25.04 4.68
C GLY A 102 6.95 24.52 3.62
N MET A 103 7.21 24.80 2.32
CA MET A 103 6.34 24.41 1.21
C MET A 103 6.83 23.11 0.54
N LEU A 104 6.00 22.59 -0.40
CA LEU A 104 6.29 21.35 -1.13
C LEU A 104 7.72 21.29 -1.72
N PRO A 105 8.30 22.35 -2.30
CA PRO A 105 9.64 22.27 -2.88
C PRO A 105 10.78 21.94 -1.89
N GLU A 106 10.53 22.04 -0.58
CA GLU A 106 11.50 21.70 0.47
C GLU A 106 11.19 20.40 1.22
N ALA A 107 10.09 19.73 0.88
CA ALA A 107 9.64 18.55 1.57
C ALA A 107 10.37 17.29 1.10
N SER A 108 10.69 16.41 2.05
CA SER A 108 11.19 15.04 1.79
C SER A 108 10.06 14.06 1.52
N PHE A 109 8.89 14.30 2.12
CA PHE A 109 7.67 13.55 1.92
C PHE A 109 6.54 14.51 1.60
N VAL A 110 5.74 14.18 0.58
CA VAL A 110 4.61 14.99 0.17
C VAL A 110 3.35 14.14 0.24
N PHE A 111 2.34 14.62 0.97
CA PHE A 111 1.00 14.04 0.98
C PHE A 111 0.01 15.05 0.38
N LEU A 112 -0.69 14.63 -0.66
CA LEU A 112 -1.69 15.45 -1.35
C LEU A 112 -3.03 14.73 -1.26
N ASP A 113 -3.86 15.18 -0.31
CA ASP A 113 -5.21 14.64 -0.16
C ASP A 113 -6.17 15.26 -1.17
N GLU A 114 -7.18 14.49 -1.56
CA GLU A 114 -8.16 14.85 -2.60
C GLU A 114 -7.47 15.33 -3.91
N LEU A 115 -6.40 14.62 -4.30
CA LEU A 115 -5.53 15.01 -5.43
C LEU A 115 -6.30 15.22 -6.72
N LEU A 116 -7.33 14.42 -6.97
CA LEU A 116 -8.13 14.50 -8.20
C LEU A 116 -9.14 15.67 -8.23
N ASN A 117 -9.27 16.42 -7.11
CA ASN A 117 -10.02 17.67 -7.08
C ASN A 117 -9.20 18.88 -7.51
N ALA A 118 -7.90 18.73 -7.78
CA ALA A 118 -7.02 19.82 -8.16
C ALA A 118 -7.40 20.45 -9.50
N ASN A 119 -7.27 21.77 -9.59
CA ASN A 119 -7.46 22.48 -10.85
C ASN A 119 -6.27 22.30 -11.82
N SER A 120 -6.47 22.62 -13.09
CA SER A 120 -5.47 22.43 -14.15
C SER A 120 -4.13 23.15 -13.89
N ALA A 121 -4.12 24.29 -13.20
CA ALA A 121 -2.89 25.01 -12.89
C ALA A 121 -2.02 24.24 -11.87
N ILE A 122 -2.65 23.65 -10.85
CA ILE A 122 -2.00 22.77 -9.89
C ILE A 122 -1.52 21.50 -10.58
N LEU A 123 -2.38 20.84 -11.39
CA LEU A 123 -2.04 19.60 -12.10
C LEU A 123 -0.79 19.77 -12.95
N ASN A 124 -0.72 20.82 -13.75
CA ASN A 124 0.45 21.11 -14.60
C ASN A 124 1.73 21.35 -13.78
N SER A 125 1.62 22.05 -12.66
CA SER A 125 2.77 22.32 -11.78
C SER A 125 3.26 21.05 -11.08
N LEU A 126 2.34 20.17 -10.66
CA LEU A 126 2.66 18.89 -10.02
C LEU A 126 3.31 17.89 -10.99
N LEU A 127 2.98 17.92 -12.29
CA LEU A 127 3.58 16.99 -13.26
C LEU A 127 5.11 17.09 -13.29
N GLY A 128 5.70 18.28 -13.16
CA GLY A 128 7.15 18.47 -13.05
C GLY A 128 7.75 17.81 -11.80
N VAL A 129 7.08 17.99 -10.66
CA VAL A 129 7.50 17.42 -9.38
C VAL A 129 7.39 15.90 -9.39
N LEU A 130 6.30 15.34 -9.91
CA LEU A 130 6.04 13.90 -9.93
C LEU A 130 6.98 13.14 -10.88
N ASN A 131 7.33 13.77 -12.02
CA ASN A 131 8.16 13.10 -13.03
C ASN A 131 9.65 13.27 -12.80
N GLU A 132 10.08 14.52 -12.56
CA GLU A 132 11.49 14.92 -12.62
C GLU A 132 12.04 15.34 -11.27
N ARG A 133 11.19 15.39 -10.22
CA ARG A 133 11.55 15.96 -8.92
C ARG A 133 12.08 17.39 -9.07
N VAL A 134 11.45 18.19 -9.93
CA VAL A 134 11.84 19.56 -10.22
C VAL A 134 10.64 20.48 -10.09
N PHE A 135 10.81 21.54 -9.33
CA PHE A 135 9.91 22.67 -9.29
C PHE A 135 10.36 23.73 -10.32
N ARG A 136 9.44 24.16 -11.19
CA ARG A 136 9.68 25.19 -12.19
C ARG A 136 8.64 26.29 -12.07
N ARG A 137 9.09 27.53 -11.96
CA ARG A 137 8.22 28.69 -11.93
C ARG A 137 8.90 29.89 -12.60
N GLY A 138 8.40 30.30 -13.76
CA GLY A 138 9.05 31.33 -14.57
C GLY A 138 10.46 30.93 -14.98
N ARG A 139 11.45 31.69 -14.50
CA ARG A 139 12.88 31.37 -14.73
C ARG A 139 13.50 30.49 -13.65
N GLU A 140 12.78 30.28 -12.56
CA GLU A 140 13.28 29.50 -11.44
C GLU A 140 13.13 28.00 -11.71
N THR A 141 14.21 27.24 -11.47
CA THR A 141 14.21 25.78 -11.51
C THR A 141 14.96 25.28 -10.29
N ARG A 142 14.29 24.47 -9.47
CA ARG A 142 14.87 23.86 -8.25
C ARG A 142 14.62 22.38 -8.23
N ALA A 143 15.62 21.60 -7.80
CA ALA A 143 15.41 20.20 -7.44
C ALA A 143 14.56 20.11 -6.17
N VAL A 144 13.59 19.22 -6.18
CA VAL A 144 12.73 18.92 -5.01
C VAL A 144 13.29 17.67 -4.31
N PRO A 145 13.63 17.77 -3.02
CA PRO A 145 14.25 16.64 -2.28
C PRO A 145 13.26 15.52 -1.93
N ALA A 146 12.10 15.51 -2.56
CA ALA A 146 11.05 14.55 -2.25
C ALA A 146 11.48 13.11 -2.56
N LEU A 147 11.58 12.30 -1.53
CA LEU A 147 11.82 10.85 -1.61
C LEU A 147 10.59 10.13 -2.16
N MET A 148 9.40 10.54 -1.71
CA MET A 148 8.12 9.96 -2.11
C MET A 148 7.02 11.02 -2.12
N VAL A 149 6.15 10.95 -3.13
CA VAL A 149 4.89 11.69 -3.15
C VAL A 149 3.75 10.68 -3.04
N VAL A 150 2.87 10.91 -2.07
CA VAL A 150 1.65 10.13 -1.87
C VAL A 150 0.46 10.99 -2.24
N GLY A 151 -0.28 10.57 -3.25
CA GLY A 151 -1.57 11.16 -3.59
C GLY A 151 -2.70 10.35 -2.97
N ALA A 152 -3.79 11.00 -2.60
CA ALA A 152 -4.98 10.32 -2.12
C ALA A 152 -6.24 10.89 -2.75
N SER A 153 -7.26 10.05 -2.94
CA SER A 153 -8.61 10.45 -3.34
C SER A 153 -9.61 9.37 -2.97
N ASN A 154 -10.87 9.77 -2.85
CA ASN A 154 -12.02 8.88 -2.62
C ASN A 154 -12.71 8.45 -3.93
N HIS A 155 -12.26 8.95 -5.07
CA HIS A 155 -12.74 8.59 -6.41
C HIS A 155 -11.56 8.38 -7.36
N LEU A 156 -11.81 7.77 -8.52
CA LEU A 156 -10.86 7.57 -9.61
C LEU A 156 -11.00 8.69 -10.66
N PRO A 157 -10.00 8.87 -11.56
CA PRO A 157 -10.05 9.92 -12.58
C PRO A 157 -11.26 9.77 -13.51
N GLU A 158 -11.95 10.89 -13.77
CA GLU A 158 -13.10 10.96 -14.67
C GLU A 158 -12.74 11.54 -16.04
N ASP A 159 -11.58 12.20 -16.17
CA ASP A 159 -11.14 12.83 -17.41
C ASP A 159 -9.67 12.52 -17.75
N ASP A 160 -9.27 12.78 -19.00
CA ASP A 160 -7.93 12.51 -19.52
C ASP A 160 -6.83 13.29 -18.83
N ALA A 161 -7.10 14.52 -18.36
CA ALA A 161 -6.10 15.35 -17.69
C ALA A 161 -5.76 14.78 -16.31
N LEU A 162 -6.77 14.34 -15.57
CA LEU A 162 -6.62 13.63 -14.30
C LEU A 162 -6.01 12.25 -14.51
N GLY A 163 -6.37 11.54 -15.60
CA GLY A 163 -5.76 10.28 -16.00
C GLY A 163 -4.27 10.41 -16.23
N ALA A 164 -3.82 11.49 -16.89
CA ALA A 164 -2.40 11.76 -17.11
C ALA A 164 -1.63 12.01 -15.80
N LEU A 165 -2.23 12.66 -14.81
CA LEU A 165 -1.64 12.81 -13.48
C LEU A 165 -1.60 11.46 -12.74
N PHE A 166 -2.71 10.72 -12.77
CA PHE A 166 -2.86 9.43 -12.12
C PHE A 166 -1.83 8.40 -12.62
N ASP A 167 -1.48 8.44 -13.92
CA ASP A 167 -0.40 7.60 -14.49
C ASP A 167 1.00 7.88 -13.90
N ARG A 168 1.18 8.99 -13.16
CA ARG A 168 2.43 9.30 -12.45
C ARG A 168 2.54 8.58 -11.10
N PHE A 169 1.44 8.02 -10.62
CA PHE A 169 1.40 7.14 -9.46
C PHE A 169 1.40 5.70 -9.94
N LEU A 170 2.59 5.11 -10.00
CA LEU A 170 2.76 3.78 -10.56
C LEU A 170 2.09 2.70 -9.70
N MET A 171 2.12 2.90 -8.37
CA MET A 171 1.53 2.00 -7.40
C MET A 171 0.25 2.61 -6.83
N ARG A 172 -0.80 1.81 -6.75
CA ARG A 172 -2.11 2.21 -6.25
C ARG A 172 -2.65 1.16 -5.30
N VAL A 173 -3.15 1.59 -4.17
CA VAL A 173 -3.66 0.69 -3.13
C VAL A 173 -4.92 1.24 -2.50
N ARG A 174 -5.82 0.35 -2.13
CA ARG A 174 -7.03 0.71 -1.38
C ARG A 174 -6.68 0.98 0.08
N CYS A 175 -7.30 2.01 0.63
CA CYS A 175 -7.19 2.40 2.03
C CYS A 175 -8.59 2.43 2.64
N ASP A 176 -9.17 1.26 2.85
CA ASP A 176 -10.52 1.08 3.39
C ASP A 176 -10.55 1.11 4.91
N ASN A 177 -11.75 1.18 5.48
CA ASN A 177 -11.95 0.94 6.90
C ASN A 177 -11.57 -0.50 7.25
N VAL A 178 -11.09 -0.71 8.47
CA VAL A 178 -10.78 -2.06 8.95
C VAL A 178 -12.05 -2.88 9.17
N PRO A 179 -12.00 -4.21 8.99
CA PRO A 179 -13.12 -5.08 9.31
C PRO A 179 -13.44 -5.02 10.83
N ARG A 180 -14.67 -5.39 11.17
CA ARG A 180 -15.21 -5.31 12.53
C ARG A 180 -14.32 -6.02 13.57
N GLU A 181 -13.73 -7.13 13.18
CA GLU A 181 -12.87 -7.97 14.02
C GLU A 181 -11.62 -7.24 14.50
N GLN A 182 -11.10 -6.33 13.71
CA GLN A 182 -9.91 -5.54 14.02
C GLN A 182 -10.23 -4.19 14.69
N MET A 183 -11.51 -3.82 14.84
CA MET A 183 -11.90 -2.49 15.34
C MET A 183 -11.41 -2.27 16.78
N GLN A 184 -11.41 -3.30 17.63
CA GLN A 184 -10.91 -3.19 19.00
C GLN A 184 -9.42 -2.85 19.03
N ASP A 185 -8.63 -3.49 18.17
CA ASP A 185 -7.18 -3.26 18.07
C ASP A 185 -6.89 -1.86 17.54
N VAL A 186 -7.68 -1.39 16.56
CA VAL A 186 -7.59 -0.01 16.05
C VAL A 186 -7.88 1.01 17.13
N LEU A 187 -8.93 0.80 17.93
CA LEU A 187 -9.26 1.73 19.01
C LEU A 187 -8.16 1.78 20.09
N MET A 188 -7.59 0.63 20.46
CA MET A 188 -6.48 0.57 21.42
C MET A 188 -5.22 1.22 20.85
N ALA A 189 -4.82 0.85 19.63
CA ALA A 189 -3.63 1.40 18.99
C ALA A 189 -3.76 2.92 18.76
N GLY A 190 -4.91 3.38 18.26
CA GLY A 190 -5.21 4.80 18.06
C GLY A 190 -5.16 5.60 19.35
N TRP A 191 -5.75 5.08 20.44
CA TRP A 191 -5.71 5.74 21.75
C TRP A 191 -4.28 5.86 22.29
N ASN A 192 -3.50 4.78 22.21
CA ASN A 192 -2.08 4.80 22.64
C ASN A 192 -1.25 5.77 21.78
N PHE A 193 -1.58 5.87 20.49
CA PHE A 193 -0.94 6.82 19.57
C PHE A 193 -1.24 8.27 19.96
N GLU A 194 -2.51 8.62 20.26
CA GLU A 194 -2.91 9.96 20.68
C GLU A 194 -2.30 10.35 22.04
N LEU A 195 -2.23 9.41 22.98
CA LEU A 195 -1.60 9.63 24.28
C LEU A 195 -0.07 9.72 24.24
N GLY A 196 0.55 9.50 23.06
CA GLY A 196 2.01 9.50 22.93
C GLY A 196 2.71 8.36 23.66
N GLN A 197 1.99 7.28 23.98
CA GLN A 197 2.55 6.10 24.66
C GLN A 197 3.35 5.19 23.73
N ILE A 198 3.31 5.44 22.43
CA ILE A 198 4.10 4.71 21.44
C ILE A 198 5.48 5.35 21.34
N GLU A 199 6.52 4.54 21.49
CA GLU A 199 7.88 4.99 21.30
C GLU A 199 8.07 5.50 19.86
N ARG A 200 8.34 6.80 19.75
CA ARG A 200 8.40 7.52 18.50
C ARG A 200 9.83 7.91 18.15
N THR A 201 10.74 6.96 18.23
CA THR A 201 12.16 7.21 17.94
C THR A 201 12.38 7.28 16.45
N ALA A 202 12.99 8.37 15.98
CA ALA A 202 13.48 8.45 14.61
C ALA A 202 14.70 7.54 14.48
N SER A 203 14.67 6.59 13.56
CA SER A 203 15.70 5.55 13.45
C SER A 203 16.57 5.68 12.20
N LEU A 204 16.07 6.37 11.17
CA LEU A 204 16.74 6.58 9.90
C LEU A 204 16.73 8.06 9.51
N SER A 205 17.74 8.45 8.74
CA SER A 205 17.78 9.75 8.08
C SER A 205 17.31 9.65 6.61
N THR A 206 16.97 10.78 6.01
CA THR A 206 16.68 10.83 4.56
C THR A 206 17.87 10.40 3.71
N GLU A 207 19.11 10.62 4.18
CA GLU A 207 20.33 10.19 3.49
C GLU A 207 20.50 8.66 3.53
N ASP A 208 20.09 8.00 4.62
CA ASP A 208 20.08 6.53 4.70
C ASP A 208 19.15 5.93 3.64
N VAL A 209 17.97 6.53 3.46
CA VAL A 209 17.02 6.11 2.40
C VAL A 209 17.60 6.32 1.00
N LEU A 210 18.26 7.45 0.76
CA LEU A 210 18.97 7.70 -0.50
C LEU A 210 20.11 6.71 -0.72
N GLY A 211 20.78 6.27 0.34
CA GLY A 211 21.80 5.21 0.29
C GLY A 211 21.22 3.88 -0.20
N ALA A 212 20.08 3.47 0.34
CA ALA A 212 19.36 2.29 -0.13
C ALA A 212 18.87 2.44 -1.58
N HIS A 213 18.32 3.60 -1.94
CA HIS A 213 17.87 3.91 -3.30
C HIS A 213 18.99 3.80 -4.35
N ARG A 214 20.20 4.29 -4.05
CA ARG A 214 21.36 4.17 -4.96
C ARG A 214 21.75 2.71 -5.18
N THR A 215 21.44 1.81 -4.27
CA THR A 215 21.79 0.37 -4.37
C THR A 215 20.86 -0.41 -5.32
N ILE A 216 19.70 0.15 -5.69
CA ILE A 216 18.78 -0.48 -6.66
C ILE A 216 19.49 -0.87 -7.96
N SER A 217 20.40 -0.03 -8.46
CA SER A 217 21.12 -0.29 -9.70
C SER A 217 22.06 -1.50 -9.64
N ALA A 218 22.36 -1.99 -8.43
CA ALA A 218 23.18 -3.18 -8.22
C ALA A 218 22.36 -4.47 -8.10
N VAL A 219 21.00 -4.38 -8.08
CA VAL A 219 20.14 -5.55 -8.06
C VAL A 219 20.09 -6.19 -9.46
N ASP A 220 20.44 -7.47 -9.51
CA ASP A 220 20.35 -8.24 -10.76
C ASP A 220 18.90 -8.68 -11.02
N LEU A 221 18.40 -8.37 -12.22
CA LEU A 221 17.06 -8.70 -12.70
C LEU A 221 17.11 -9.77 -13.82
N THR A 222 18.28 -10.37 -14.08
CA THR A 222 18.47 -11.25 -15.24
C THR A 222 17.55 -12.46 -15.17
N ASP A 223 17.46 -13.11 -14.02
CA ASP A 223 16.69 -14.34 -13.85
C ASP A 223 15.17 -14.13 -13.99
N ILE A 224 14.67 -12.97 -13.58
CA ILE A 224 13.24 -12.66 -13.63
C ILE A 224 12.80 -12.09 -15.00
N ARG A 225 13.73 -11.61 -15.83
CA ARG A 225 13.40 -10.80 -17.02
C ARG A 225 12.51 -11.53 -18.02
N SER A 226 12.77 -12.80 -18.32
CA SER A 226 11.94 -13.59 -19.23
C SER A 226 10.51 -13.77 -18.70
N THR A 227 10.38 -14.13 -17.43
CA THR A 227 9.09 -14.29 -16.75
C THR A 227 8.31 -12.98 -16.68
N TYR A 228 9.01 -11.87 -16.44
CA TYR A 228 8.41 -10.54 -16.43
C TYR A 228 7.89 -10.10 -17.82
N VAL A 229 8.65 -10.39 -18.90
CA VAL A 229 8.18 -10.12 -20.28
C VAL A 229 6.90 -10.91 -20.56
N GLU A 230 6.86 -12.19 -20.19
CA GLU A 230 5.65 -13.03 -20.35
C GLU A 230 4.47 -12.45 -19.56
N LEU A 231 4.68 -12.05 -18.30
CA LEU A 231 3.66 -11.39 -17.48
C LEU A 231 3.13 -10.13 -18.17
N VAL A 232 3.99 -9.23 -18.64
CA VAL A 232 3.57 -7.99 -19.32
C VAL A 232 2.75 -8.29 -20.57
N HIS A 233 3.14 -9.29 -21.37
CA HIS A 233 2.35 -9.72 -22.53
C HIS A 233 0.98 -10.25 -22.12
N ARG A 234 0.91 -11.08 -21.09
CA ARG A 234 -0.37 -11.63 -20.58
C ARG A 234 -1.30 -10.52 -20.07
N LEU A 235 -0.75 -9.53 -19.35
CA LEU A 235 -1.52 -8.37 -18.89
C LEU A 235 -2.10 -7.57 -20.06
N ARG A 236 -1.28 -7.29 -21.09
CA ARG A 236 -1.76 -6.59 -22.31
C ARG A 236 -2.85 -7.37 -23.05
N HIS A 237 -2.70 -8.69 -23.13
CA HIS A 237 -3.75 -9.57 -23.71
C HIS A 237 -5.05 -9.58 -22.91
N ALA A 238 -4.98 -9.41 -21.60
CA ALA A 238 -6.15 -9.26 -20.73
C ALA A 238 -6.77 -7.84 -20.79
N GLY A 239 -6.27 -6.96 -21.67
CA GLY A 239 -6.80 -5.60 -21.84
C GLY A 239 -6.27 -4.57 -20.83
N LEU A 240 -5.25 -4.92 -20.05
CA LEU A 240 -4.63 -4.01 -19.08
C LEU A 240 -3.58 -3.12 -19.77
N ALA A 241 -3.70 -1.81 -19.62
CA ALA A 241 -2.83 -0.83 -20.27
C ALA A 241 -1.46 -0.75 -19.58
N VAL A 242 -0.52 -1.61 -19.98
CA VAL A 242 0.89 -1.53 -19.53
C VAL A 242 1.75 -0.97 -20.65
N SER A 243 2.05 0.33 -20.61
CA SER A 243 2.95 0.99 -21.56
C SER A 243 4.39 0.51 -21.36
N ASP A 244 5.25 0.64 -22.42
CA ASP A 244 6.67 0.30 -22.30
C ASP A 244 7.37 1.11 -21.21
N ARG A 245 7.05 2.40 -21.09
CA ARG A 245 7.55 3.26 -20.01
C ARG A 245 7.18 2.72 -18.64
N ARG A 246 5.92 2.29 -18.46
CA ARG A 246 5.42 1.70 -17.21
C ARG A 246 6.13 0.40 -16.91
N ALA A 247 6.29 -0.47 -17.91
CA ALA A 247 7.02 -1.73 -17.77
C ALA A 247 8.49 -1.52 -17.37
N VAL A 248 9.18 -0.52 -17.94
CA VAL A 248 10.56 -0.18 -17.54
C VAL A 248 10.63 0.28 -16.08
N LYS A 249 9.70 1.14 -15.64
CA LYS A 249 9.66 1.66 -14.26
C LYS A 249 9.36 0.56 -13.24
N LEU A 250 8.51 -0.39 -13.55
CA LEU A 250 8.16 -1.50 -12.65
C LEU A 250 9.38 -2.35 -12.26
N GLN A 251 10.42 -2.41 -13.08
CA GLN A 251 11.66 -3.11 -12.74
C GLN A 251 12.33 -2.53 -11.49
N ARG A 252 12.22 -1.21 -11.26
CA ARG A 252 12.76 -0.57 -10.06
C ARG A 252 12.02 -1.01 -8.79
N LEU A 253 10.71 -1.20 -8.89
CA LEU A 253 9.88 -1.68 -7.77
C LEU A 253 10.19 -3.15 -7.45
N MET A 254 10.41 -4.00 -8.47
CA MET A 254 10.86 -5.38 -8.26
C MET A 254 12.23 -5.42 -7.59
N ALA A 255 13.17 -4.59 -8.04
CA ALA A 255 14.49 -4.47 -7.41
C ALA A 255 14.39 -3.96 -5.95
N ALA A 256 13.50 -3.00 -5.68
CA ALA A 256 13.24 -2.50 -4.33
C ALA A 256 12.63 -3.59 -3.43
N SER A 257 11.72 -4.42 -3.94
CA SER A 257 11.18 -5.57 -3.22
C SER A 257 12.27 -6.57 -2.84
N ALA A 258 13.14 -6.94 -3.78
CA ALA A 258 14.28 -7.82 -3.52
C ALA A 258 15.22 -7.24 -2.45
N LEU A 259 15.51 -5.93 -2.55
CA LEU A 259 16.40 -5.24 -1.62
C LEU A 259 15.84 -5.17 -0.20
N LEU A 260 14.53 -4.93 -0.03
CA LEU A 260 13.85 -5.01 1.26
C LEU A 260 13.92 -6.41 1.89
N CYS A 261 13.92 -7.44 1.06
CA CYS A 261 14.13 -8.82 1.49
C CYS A 261 15.60 -9.18 1.73
N GLY A 262 16.53 -8.23 1.62
CA GLY A 262 17.95 -8.44 1.81
C GLY A 262 18.65 -9.14 0.65
N ARG A 263 18.06 -9.13 -0.57
CA ARG A 263 18.59 -9.79 -1.77
C ARG A 263 19.09 -8.77 -2.78
N LEU A 264 20.16 -9.11 -3.48
CA LEU A 264 20.67 -8.38 -4.65
C LEU A 264 20.26 -9.05 -5.97
N ASN A 265 19.51 -10.15 -5.93
CA ASN A 265 18.95 -10.83 -7.10
C ASN A 265 17.43 -10.86 -6.93
N ALA A 266 16.72 -10.28 -7.90
CA ALA A 266 15.27 -10.39 -7.95
C ALA A 266 14.84 -11.75 -8.49
N ASN A 267 13.75 -12.28 -7.99
CA ASN A 267 13.17 -13.53 -8.44
C ASN A 267 11.66 -13.36 -8.72
N ALA A 268 11.00 -14.43 -9.18
CA ALA A 268 9.59 -14.34 -9.58
C ALA A 268 8.65 -13.93 -8.42
N THR A 269 9.07 -14.09 -7.15
CA THR A 269 8.26 -13.61 -6.02
C THR A 269 8.14 -12.09 -6.00
N ASP A 270 9.12 -11.34 -6.54
CA ASP A 270 9.09 -9.88 -6.58
C ASP A 270 8.07 -9.33 -7.58
N LEU A 271 7.47 -10.19 -8.42
CA LEU A 271 6.35 -9.82 -9.29
C LEU A 271 5.08 -9.47 -8.53
N TRP A 272 4.98 -9.79 -7.23
CA TRP A 272 3.80 -9.49 -6.41
C TRP A 272 3.38 -8.02 -6.48
N ILE A 273 4.33 -7.10 -6.66
CA ILE A 273 4.08 -5.66 -6.74
C ILE A 273 3.22 -5.28 -7.96
N VAL A 274 3.23 -6.09 -9.03
CA VAL A 274 2.47 -5.81 -10.26
C VAL A 274 0.96 -5.86 -10.03
N ARG A 275 0.48 -6.43 -8.92
CA ARG A 275 -0.94 -6.39 -8.53
C ARG A 275 -1.47 -4.98 -8.32
N TYR A 276 -0.59 -4.02 -8.03
CA TYR A 276 -0.95 -2.67 -7.59
C TYR A 276 -0.87 -1.61 -8.70
N ILE A 277 -0.88 -2.04 -9.98
CA ILE A 277 -0.81 -1.14 -11.13
C ILE A 277 -2.17 -0.88 -11.79
N TRP A 278 -3.25 -1.25 -11.14
CA TRP A 278 -4.62 -1.12 -11.66
C TRP A 278 -4.99 0.34 -11.94
N ASP A 279 -5.81 0.56 -12.97
CA ASP A 279 -6.37 1.86 -13.34
C ASP A 279 -7.84 1.98 -12.90
N THR A 280 -8.56 0.85 -12.79
CA THR A 280 -9.94 0.76 -12.28
C THR A 280 -10.06 -0.33 -11.22
N GLU A 281 -11.14 -0.29 -10.42
CA GLU A 281 -11.33 -1.26 -9.33
C GLU A 281 -11.49 -2.69 -9.85
N GLU A 282 -12.15 -2.88 -11.00
CA GLU A 282 -12.39 -4.18 -11.62
C GLU A 282 -11.08 -4.88 -12.04
N GLN A 283 -10.05 -4.10 -12.32
CA GLN A 283 -8.74 -4.66 -12.72
C GLN A 283 -8.00 -5.31 -11.56
N GLN A 284 -8.35 -5.03 -10.30
CA GLN A 284 -7.62 -5.53 -9.13
C GLN A 284 -7.67 -7.06 -9.05
N GLU A 285 -8.85 -7.65 -9.23
CA GLU A 285 -9.01 -9.11 -9.19
C GLU A 285 -8.28 -9.79 -10.35
N ILE A 286 -8.40 -9.24 -11.57
CA ILE A 286 -7.72 -9.77 -12.77
C ILE A 286 -6.19 -9.72 -12.59
N LEU A 287 -5.66 -8.61 -12.06
CA LEU A 287 -4.23 -8.46 -11.77
C LEU A 287 -3.77 -9.45 -10.69
N ALA A 288 -4.55 -9.61 -9.62
CA ALA A 288 -4.22 -10.52 -8.53
C ALA A 288 -4.13 -11.97 -9.04
N GLU A 289 -5.09 -12.43 -9.84
CA GLU A 289 -5.12 -13.77 -10.42
C GLU A 289 -3.92 -13.99 -11.38
N ILE A 290 -3.73 -13.10 -12.36
CA ILE A 290 -2.64 -13.24 -13.33
C ILE A 290 -1.28 -13.25 -12.63
N VAL A 291 -1.04 -12.32 -11.71
CA VAL A 291 0.24 -12.22 -11.01
C VAL A 291 0.48 -13.43 -10.11
N GLN A 292 -0.57 -13.95 -9.46
CA GLN A 292 -0.45 -15.13 -8.59
C GLN A 292 0.02 -16.37 -9.34
N ASP A 293 -0.42 -16.56 -10.59
CA ASP A 293 0.04 -17.66 -11.46
C ASP A 293 1.57 -17.64 -11.69
N PHE A 294 2.16 -16.43 -11.75
CA PHE A 294 3.60 -16.28 -11.95
C PHE A 294 4.38 -16.42 -10.64
N VAL A 295 3.88 -15.83 -9.56
CA VAL A 295 4.49 -15.91 -8.24
C VAL A 295 4.45 -17.32 -7.68
N GLY A 296 3.38 -18.08 -7.92
CA GLY A 296 3.18 -19.44 -7.43
C GLY A 296 4.10 -20.49 -8.06
N LYS A 297 4.75 -20.19 -9.18
CA LYS A 297 5.69 -21.10 -9.86
C LYS A 297 7.10 -21.14 -9.25
N CYS A 298 7.36 -20.35 -8.20
CA CYS A 298 8.66 -20.30 -7.54
C CYS A 298 8.98 -21.58 -6.77
N SER A 299 10.25 -22.02 -6.85
CA SER A 299 10.76 -23.19 -6.13
C SER A 299 10.82 -22.95 -4.61
N ALA A 300 10.72 -24.05 -3.82
CA ALA A 300 10.75 -23.99 -2.35
C ALA A 300 12.04 -23.37 -1.76
N VAL A 301 13.15 -23.44 -2.49
CA VAL A 301 14.46 -22.89 -2.07
C VAL A 301 14.47 -21.35 -2.13
N GLU A 302 13.70 -20.76 -3.05
CA GLU A 302 13.57 -19.31 -3.19
C GLU A 302 12.68 -18.69 -2.11
N GLN A 303 11.92 -19.52 -1.37
CA GLN A 303 10.93 -19.04 -0.39
C GLN A 303 11.53 -18.56 0.95
N ALA A 304 12.82 -18.79 1.22
CA ALA A 304 13.43 -18.45 2.52
C ALA A 304 13.60 -16.96 2.78
N SER A 305 13.67 -16.12 1.71
CA SER A 305 13.85 -14.67 1.80
C SER A 305 12.94 -13.91 0.83
N VAL A 306 11.64 -14.21 0.89
CA VAL A 306 10.63 -13.57 0.04
C VAL A 306 9.84 -12.52 0.81
N HIS A 307 9.34 -11.53 0.09
CA HIS A 307 8.45 -10.56 0.71
C HIS A 307 7.15 -11.26 1.20
N PRO A 308 6.67 -11.01 2.45
CA PRO A 308 5.47 -11.67 2.99
C PRO A 308 4.26 -11.57 2.06
N ARG A 309 4.10 -10.44 1.36
CA ARG A 309 3.01 -10.20 0.40
C ARG A 309 3.07 -11.06 -0.86
N SER A 310 4.24 -11.60 -1.22
CA SER A 310 4.36 -12.49 -2.38
C SER A 310 3.68 -13.82 -2.17
N ARG A 311 3.56 -14.27 -0.91
CA ARG A 311 2.90 -15.53 -0.56
C ARG A 311 1.38 -15.50 -0.77
N GLY A 312 0.81 -14.36 -1.22
CA GLY A 312 -0.62 -14.14 -1.36
C GLY A 312 -1.29 -14.04 0.00
N GLN A 313 -1.91 -12.90 0.31
CA GLN A 313 -2.78 -12.81 1.50
C GLN A 313 -4.04 -13.68 1.36
N ASP A 314 -4.29 -14.19 0.17
CA ASP A 314 -5.46 -15.03 -0.15
C ASP A 314 -5.23 -16.53 0.01
N ARG A 315 -4.01 -16.97 0.39
CA ARG A 315 -3.87 -18.32 0.89
C ARG A 315 -4.29 -18.32 2.35
N PRO A 316 -5.47 -18.85 2.64
CA PRO A 316 -5.96 -18.82 3.99
C PRO A 316 -5.02 -19.67 4.84
N ASP A 317 -4.47 -19.06 5.90
CA ASP A 317 -3.71 -19.76 6.92
C ASP A 317 -4.64 -20.77 7.58
N PRO A 318 -4.37 -22.08 7.47
CA PRO A 318 -5.24 -23.11 8.03
C PRO A 318 -5.43 -22.97 9.54
N GLU A 319 -4.40 -22.55 10.28
CA GLU A 319 -4.47 -22.35 11.73
C GLU A 319 -5.37 -21.16 12.09
N ARG A 320 -5.29 -20.10 11.32
CA ARG A 320 -6.13 -18.92 11.48
C ARG A 320 -7.58 -19.21 11.15
N LEU A 321 -7.85 -19.96 10.07
CA LEU A 321 -9.20 -20.40 9.73
C LEU A 321 -9.79 -21.33 10.80
N ALA A 322 -9.01 -22.27 11.33
CA ALA A 322 -9.43 -23.14 12.41
C ALA A 322 -9.77 -22.33 13.69
N SER A 323 -8.93 -21.33 14.02
CA SER A 323 -9.17 -20.44 15.15
C SER A 323 -10.46 -19.60 14.99
N ASP A 324 -10.70 -19.07 13.79
CA ASP A 324 -11.91 -18.30 13.47
C ASP A 324 -13.18 -19.18 13.56
N LEU A 325 -13.12 -20.42 13.03
CA LEU A 325 -14.22 -21.38 13.14
C LEU A 325 -14.48 -21.79 14.59
N ALA A 326 -13.43 -22.05 15.39
CA ALA A 326 -13.56 -22.37 16.81
C ALA A 326 -14.20 -21.20 17.60
N ARG A 327 -13.86 -19.94 17.27
CA ARG A 327 -14.45 -18.77 17.90
C ARG A 327 -15.95 -18.62 17.56
N ILE A 328 -16.34 -18.91 16.32
CA ILE A 328 -17.75 -18.93 15.90
C ILE A 328 -18.50 -20.04 16.65
N SER A 329 -17.94 -21.25 16.70
CA SER A 329 -18.54 -22.39 17.42
C SER A 329 -18.75 -22.09 18.91
N ALA A 330 -17.73 -21.54 19.59
CA ALA A 330 -17.84 -21.14 21.00
C ALA A 330 -18.92 -20.08 21.23
N ARG A 331 -19.10 -19.16 20.28
CA ARG A 331 -20.13 -18.13 20.34
C ARG A 331 -21.54 -18.70 20.15
N LEU A 332 -21.69 -19.71 19.31
CA LEU A 332 -22.95 -20.45 19.13
C LEU A 332 -23.36 -21.21 20.37
N GLU A 333 -22.40 -21.70 21.18
CA GLU A 333 -22.65 -22.46 22.41
C GLU A 333 -23.01 -21.57 23.61
N THR A 334 -22.55 -20.31 23.64
CA THR A 334 -22.54 -19.50 24.88
C THR A 334 -23.68 -18.48 24.98
N GLN A 335 -24.44 -18.17 23.91
CA GLN A 335 -25.45 -17.10 23.90
C GLN A 335 -26.77 -17.48 23.21
N ALA A 336 -27.90 -17.03 23.75
CA ALA A 336 -29.17 -16.95 23.03
C ALA A 336 -29.02 -15.92 21.89
N ILE A 337 -28.78 -16.41 20.66
CA ILE A 337 -28.44 -15.60 19.48
C ILE A 337 -29.73 -15.02 18.90
N ARG A 338 -29.79 -13.70 18.68
CA ARG A 338 -30.89 -13.04 17.97
C ARG A 338 -30.84 -13.38 16.46
N ASP A 339 -31.99 -13.34 15.78
CA ASP A 339 -32.08 -13.71 14.38
C ASP A 339 -31.16 -12.86 13.45
N ALA A 340 -30.94 -11.59 13.77
CA ALA A 340 -30.01 -10.73 13.04
C ALA A 340 -28.55 -11.17 13.19
N ASP A 341 -28.17 -11.64 14.38
CA ASP A 341 -26.82 -12.14 14.66
C ASP A 341 -26.58 -13.52 13.99
N ARG A 342 -27.63 -14.32 13.80
CA ARG A 342 -27.57 -15.60 13.09
C ARG A 342 -27.30 -15.43 11.61
N SER A 343 -28.01 -14.51 10.95
CA SER A 343 -27.77 -14.20 9.52
C SER A 343 -26.31 -13.78 9.31
N TYR A 344 -25.80 -12.93 10.18
CA TYR A 344 -24.40 -12.50 10.15
C TYR A 344 -23.41 -13.66 10.34
N LEU A 345 -23.67 -14.59 11.28
CA LEU A 345 -22.80 -15.77 11.48
C LEU A 345 -22.86 -16.73 10.28
N ARG A 346 -24.00 -16.90 9.63
CA ARG A 346 -24.15 -17.67 8.39
C ARG A 346 -23.27 -17.07 7.27
N ASP A 347 -23.32 -15.75 7.09
CA ASP A 347 -22.51 -15.08 6.09
C ASP A 347 -21.00 -15.23 6.38
N GLN A 348 -20.60 -15.14 7.64
CA GLN A 348 -19.22 -15.39 8.06
C GLN A 348 -18.75 -16.82 7.78
N VAL A 349 -19.57 -17.83 8.13
CA VAL A 349 -19.23 -19.25 7.87
C VAL A 349 -19.16 -19.51 6.37
N SER A 350 -20.05 -18.92 5.56
CA SER A 350 -19.99 -19.02 4.09
C SER A 350 -18.68 -18.44 3.52
N LEU A 351 -18.26 -17.27 4.03
CA LEU A 351 -17.00 -16.64 3.65
C LEU A 351 -15.79 -17.50 4.04
N LEU A 352 -15.78 -18.08 5.24
CA LEU A 352 -14.73 -18.99 5.67
C LEU A 352 -14.72 -20.29 4.87
N ALA A 353 -15.88 -20.84 4.50
CA ALA A 353 -16.02 -22.02 3.66
C ALA A 353 -15.40 -21.81 2.27
N ASN A 354 -15.71 -20.68 1.63
CA ASN A 354 -15.09 -20.32 0.35
C ASN A 354 -13.56 -20.19 0.47
N ARG A 355 -13.06 -19.63 1.57
CA ARG A 355 -11.61 -19.49 1.79
C ARG A 355 -10.94 -20.85 2.07
N CYS A 356 -11.62 -21.81 2.67
CA CYS A 356 -11.09 -23.14 2.91
C CYS A 356 -10.82 -23.94 1.64
N GLU A 357 -11.54 -23.68 0.55
CA GLU A 357 -11.29 -24.31 -0.76
C GLU A 357 -9.89 -24.00 -1.32
N TRP A 358 -9.30 -22.88 -0.91
CA TRP A 358 -8.00 -22.38 -1.36
C TRP A 358 -6.82 -22.83 -0.46
N VAL A 359 -7.07 -23.68 0.56
CA VAL A 359 -6.01 -24.24 1.41
C VAL A 359 -5.28 -25.34 0.62
N GLU A 360 -3.93 -25.24 0.51
CA GLU A 360 -3.12 -26.16 -0.31
C GLU A 360 -2.99 -27.57 0.27
N GLY A 361 -2.92 -27.68 1.59
CA GLY A 361 -2.78 -28.98 2.26
C GLY A 361 -4.08 -29.78 2.25
N GLU A 362 -4.15 -30.92 1.54
CA GLU A 362 -5.34 -31.75 1.43
C GLU A 362 -5.87 -32.17 2.81
N GLN A 363 -4.99 -32.62 3.71
CA GLN A 363 -5.35 -32.99 5.08
C GLN A 363 -5.86 -31.79 5.91
N GLN A 364 -5.26 -30.61 5.74
CA GLN A 364 -5.68 -29.40 6.44
C GLN A 364 -7.03 -28.90 5.90
N ARG A 365 -7.23 -28.97 4.59
CA ARG A 365 -8.49 -28.63 3.94
C ARG A 365 -9.63 -29.54 4.38
N GLU A 366 -9.41 -30.86 4.41
CA GLU A 366 -10.39 -31.82 4.90
C GLU A 366 -10.77 -31.58 6.37
N PHE A 367 -9.78 -31.30 7.21
CA PHE A 367 -10.01 -30.95 8.63
C PHE A 367 -10.87 -29.69 8.77
N LEU A 368 -10.57 -28.66 8.02
CA LEU A 368 -11.35 -27.39 8.05
C LEU A 368 -12.77 -27.59 7.50
N GLN A 369 -12.95 -28.38 6.45
CA GLN A 369 -14.26 -28.71 5.90
C GLN A 369 -15.11 -29.46 6.92
N GLN A 370 -14.51 -30.38 7.70
CA GLN A 370 -15.22 -31.07 8.79
C GLN A 370 -15.65 -30.07 9.89
N GLN A 371 -14.79 -29.13 10.28
CA GLN A 371 -15.14 -28.10 11.24
C GLN A 371 -16.26 -27.18 10.72
N ILE A 372 -16.21 -26.78 9.45
CA ILE A 372 -17.27 -25.99 8.82
C ILE A 372 -18.61 -26.74 8.86
N ALA A 373 -18.60 -28.03 8.52
CA ALA A 373 -19.81 -28.87 8.58
C ALA A 373 -20.39 -28.93 9.99
N GLN A 374 -19.54 -29.03 11.02
CA GLN A 374 -19.97 -29.00 12.43
C GLN A 374 -20.62 -27.66 12.80
N VAL A 375 -20.00 -26.55 12.41
CA VAL A 375 -20.55 -25.20 12.68
C VAL A 375 -21.89 -25.00 11.96
N TRP A 376 -22.02 -25.46 10.72
CA TRP A 376 -23.31 -25.44 9.99
C TRP A 376 -24.39 -26.26 10.69
N GLN A 377 -24.02 -27.42 11.23
CA GLN A 377 -24.94 -28.26 12.01
C GLN A 377 -25.41 -27.57 13.30
N GLN A 378 -24.50 -26.90 13.99
CA GLN A 378 -24.81 -26.09 15.19
C GLN A 378 -25.77 -24.93 14.86
N ILE A 379 -25.57 -24.22 13.76
CA ILE A 379 -26.47 -23.15 13.26
C ILE A 379 -27.86 -23.72 12.96
N GLY A 380 -27.94 -24.91 12.31
CA GLY A 380 -29.22 -25.56 11.96
C GLY A 380 -29.99 -26.14 13.14
N GLN A 381 -29.30 -26.67 14.16
CA GLN A 381 -29.93 -27.21 15.39
C GLN A 381 -30.56 -26.10 16.25
N THR A 382 -29.98 -24.91 16.22
CA THR A 382 -30.54 -23.73 16.92
C THR A 382 -31.82 -23.23 16.24
N ASP A 383 -32.06 -23.53 14.94
CA ASP A 383 -33.31 -23.23 14.24
C ASP A 383 -34.47 -24.18 14.63
N ALA A 384 -34.14 -25.43 14.98
CA ALA A 384 -35.15 -26.45 15.33
C ALA A 384 -35.64 -26.33 16.80
N GLY A 385 -34.89 -25.64 17.65
CA GLY A 385 -35.22 -25.46 19.10
C GLY A 385 -36.12 -24.24 19.44
N GLY A 386 -36.50 -23.44 18.44
CA GLY A 386 -37.27 -22.19 18.63
C GLY A 386 -38.78 -22.28 18.42
N HIS A 387 -39.32 -23.44 18.20
CA HIS A 387 -40.79 -23.66 18.07
C HIS A 387 -41.25 -24.76 19.05
N THR A 388 -41.51 -24.39 20.28
CA THR A 388 -42.48 -25.09 21.14
C THR A 388 -43.41 -24.05 21.76
N PRO A 389 -44.72 -24.32 21.80
CA PRO A 389 -45.83 -23.35 21.94
C PRO A 389 -45.89 -22.68 23.28
#